data_e10ed8cf03e2bad7eed6c27123ab4a68
#
_entry.id   e10ed8cf03e2bad7eed6c27123ab4a68
#
_cell.length_a   1.000
_cell.length_b   1.000
_cell.length_c   1.000
_cell.angle_alpha   90.00
_cell.angle_beta   90.00
_cell.angle_gamma   90.00
#
_symmetry.space_group_name_H-M   'P 1'
#
loop_
_entity.id
_entity.type
_entity.pdbx_description
1 polymer ?
#
loop_
_entity_poly.entity_id
_entity_poly.type
_entity_poly.pdbx_seq_one_letter_code
_entity_poly.pdbx_strand_id
1 'polypeptide(L)'
;LLAAQNLCVEAEMNGLGICYLGTTIYTAGMIAEILELPKGVIPVTTIVLGYPDESPELTDRLPLEAVVHYEKYTDYTAAEIDELWAEREESELTKRLLEENGLPNLAQIFTQRRYVREDNLSISNSYFALLKEKGFFNN
;
A
#
# COMPACT_ATOMS: atom_id res chain seq x y z
N LEU A 1 0.84 13.84 -4.50
CA LEU A 1 1.72 12.67 -4.66
C LEU A 1 2.88 12.92 -5.64
N LEU A 2 2.70 13.68 -6.73
CA LEU A 2 3.79 13.99 -7.68
C LEU A 2 4.98 14.67 -7.01
N ALA A 3 4.75 15.65 -6.14
CA ALA A 3 5.82 16.30 -5.38
C ALA A 3 6.54 15.31 -4.44
N ALA A 4 5.80 14.39 -3.84
CA ALA A 4 6.38 13.33 -3.01
C ALA A 4 7.28 12.40 -3.82
N GLN A 5 6.85 12.01 -5.03
CA GLN A 5 7.67 11.18 -5.92
C GLN A 5 8.95 11.90 -6.37
N ASN A 6 8.87 13.17 -6.71
CA ASN A 6 10.06 13.96 -7.07
C ASN A 6 11.05 14.04 -5.90
N LEU A 7 10.56 14.22 -4.67
CA LEU A 7 11.39 14.19 -3.47
C LEU A 7 12.09 12.83 -3.30
N CYS A 8 11.40 11.73 -3.54
CA CYS A 8 11.98 10.39 -3.46
C CYS A 8 13.09 10.19 -4.50
N VAL A 9 12.86 10.59 -5.75
CA VAL A 9 13.86 10.50 -6.83
C VAL A 9 15.10 11.31 -6.48
N GLU A 10 14.92 12.54 -6.01
CA GLU A 10 16.05 13.40 -5.60
C GLU A 10 16.79 12.82 -4.39
N ALA A 11 16.09 12.26 -3.42
CA ALA A 11 16.70 11.62 -2.25
C ALA A 11 17.59 10.43 -2.67
N GLU A 12 17.09 9.55 -3.51
CA GLU A 12 17.86 8.40 -4.03
C GLU A 12 19.07 8.83 -4.86
N MET A 13 18.94 9.87 -5.69
CA MET A 13 20.06 10.44 -6.46
C MET A 13 21.15 10.99 -5.54
N ASN A 14 20.83 11.38 -4.31
CA ASN A 14 21.79 11.86 -3.30
C ASN A 14 22.21 10.76 -2.30
N GLY A 15 21.94 9.49 -2.59
CA GLY A 15 22.35 8.35 -1.77
C GLY A 15 21.54 8.15 -0.50
N LEU A 16 20.35 8.73 -0.42
CA LEU A 16 19.43 8.50 0.69
C LEU A 16 18.49 7.33 0.35
N GLY A 17 18.14 6.54 1.36
CA GLY A 17 17.05 5.56 1.29
C GLY A 17 15.72 6.22 1.59
N ILE A 18 14.66 5.66 1.02
CA ILE A 18 13.29 6.13 1.23
C ILE A 18 12.37 4.97 1.62
N CYS A 19 11.33 5.29 2.39
CA CYS A 19 10.26 4.33 2.67
C CYS A 19 8.91 5.06 2.74
N TYR A 20 7.95 4.63 1.91
CA TYR A 20 6.55 5.03 2.02
C TYR A 20 5.86 4.23 3.12
N LEU A 21 5.29 4.91 4.11
CA LEU A 21 4.49 4.28 5.17
C LEU A 21 3.04 4.14 4.72
N GLY A 22 2.63 2.91 4.37
CA GLY A 22 1.30 2.62 3.83
C GLY A 22 0.15 2.78 4.84
N THR A 23 0.46 2.87 6.13
CA THR A 23 -0.54 2.93 7.22
C THR A 23 -0.87 4.35 7.69
N THR A 24 -0.37 5.38 7.04
CA THR A 24 -0.62 6.79 7.42
C THR A 24 -2.11 7.09 7.57
N ILE A 25 -2.96 6.58 6.68
CA ILE A 25 -4.40 6.79 6.73
C ILE A 25 -5.09 6.14 7.94
N TYR A 26 -4.47 5.12 8.56
CA TYR A 26 -5.03 4.41 9.73
C TYR A 26 -4.99 5.28 10.97
N THR A 27 -4.01 6.16 11.07
CA THR A 27 -3.78 7.09 12.17
C THR A 27 -3.90 8.56 11.74
N ALA A 28 -4.57 8.80 10.62
CA ALA A 28 -4.65 10.13 10.02
C ALA A 28 -5.25 11.21 10.96
N GLY A 29 -6.25 10.84 11.77
CA GLY A 29 -6.82 11.74 12.77
C GLY A 29 -5.80 12.18 13.82
N MET A 30 -5.04 11.22 14.36
CA MET A 30 -3.97 11.51 15.33
C MET A 30 -2.87 12.36 14.72
N ILE A 31 -2.45 12.06 13.48
CA ILE A 31 -1.44 12.87 12.77
C ILE A 31 -1.96 14.29 12.54
N ALA A 32 -3.23 14.45 12.15
CA ALA A 32 -3.84 15.75 11.95
C ALA A 32 -3.91 16.58 13.22
N GLU A 33 -4.13 15.95 14.37
CA GLU A 33 -4.12 16.58 15.69
C GLU A 33 -2.70 17.01 16.11
N ILE A 34 -1.73 16.08 16.06
CA ILE A 34 -0.32 16.33 16.43
C ILE A 34 0.29 17.47 15.59
N LEU A 35 -0.03 17.51 14.29
CA LEU A 35 0.47 18.52 13.37
C LEU A 35 -0.41 19.78 13.32
N GLU A 36 -1.48 19.84 14.11
CA GLU A 36 -2.43 20.97 14.14
C GLU A 36 -2.94 21.35 12.73
N LEU A 37 -3.25 20.33 11.91
CA LEU A 37 -3.61 20.55 10.51
C LEU A 37 -4.89 21.37 10.37
N PRO A 38 -4.90 22.45 9.56
CA PRO A 38 -6.07 23.30 9.37
C PRO A 38 -7.17 22.59 8.54
N LYS A 39 -8.32 23.23 8.39
CA LYS A 39 -9.36 22.80 7.43
C LYS A 39 -8.78 22.76 6.01
N GLY A 40 -9.25 21.82 5.20
CA GLY A 40 -8.78 21.60 3.83
C GLY A 40 -7.44 20.86 3.72
N VAL A 41 -6.85 20.40 4.84
CA VAL A 41 -5.58 19.65 4.86
C VAL A 41 -5.77 18.34 5.61
N ILE A 42 -5.29 17.25 5.00
CA ILE A 42 -5.29 15.91 5.58
C ILE A 42 -3.96 15.21 5.31
N PRO A 43 -3.51 14.30 6.20
CA PRO A 43 -2.37 13.43 5.91
C PRO A 43 -2.82 12.33 4.93
N VAL A 44 -2.04 12.11 3.87
CA VAL A 44 -2.31 11.10 2.84
C VAL A 44 -1.27 9.98 2.90
N THR A 45 -0.01 10.34 3.05
CA THR A 45 1.12 9.41 3.13
C THR A 45 2.24 10.02 3.94
N THR A 46 3.08 9.18 4.49
CA THR A 46 4.32 9.57 5.17
C THR A 46 5.48 8.96 4.42
N ILE A 47 6.55 9.72 4.26
CA ILE A 47 7.80 9.24 3.67
C ILE A 47 8.87 9.39 4.73
N VAL A 48 9.58 8.31 4.99
CA VAL A 48 10.80 8.31 5.82
C VAL A 48 12.00 8.40 4.89
N LEU A 49 12.93 9.28 5.23
CA LEU A 49 14.18 9.51 4.49
C LEU A 49 15.36 9.34 5.44
N GLY A 50 16.42 8.72 4.98
CA GLY A 50 17.63 8.55 5.79
C GLY A 50 18.76 7.87 5.03
N TYR A 51 19.93 7.84 5.64
CA TYR A 51 21.02 7.04 5.10
C TYR A 51 20.69 5.57 5.27
N PRO A 52 20.72 4.75 4.18
CA PRO A 52 20.39 3.35 4.27
C PRO A 52 21.46 2.58 5.05
N ASP A 53 21.04 1.75 5.98
CA ASP A 53 21.90 0.82 6.74
C ASP A 53 21.86 -0.59 6.15
N GLU A 54 20.93 -0.83 5.22
CA GLU A 54 20.72 -2.09 4.55
C GLU A 54 20.71 -1.90 3.03
N SER A 55 21.05 -2.94 2.29
CA SER A 55 20.91 -3.03 0.83
C SER A 55 20.09 -4.27 0.51
N PRO A 56 18.76 -4.24 0.73
CA PRO A 56 17.90 -5.40 0.49
C PRO A 56 17.87 -5.75 -1.00
N GLU A 57 17.62 -7.01 -1.28
CA GLU A 57 17.33 -7.46 -2.65
C GLU A 57 16.03 -6.83 -3.16
N LEU A 58 15.94 -6.67 -4.49
CA LEU A 58 14.71 -6.18 -5.10
C LEU A 58 13.58 -7.19 -4.88
N THR A 59 12.45 -6.70 -4.44
CA THR A 59 11.24 -7.52 -4.35
C THR A 59 10.70 -7.83 -5.74
N ASP A 60 10.07 -8.97 -5.88
CA ASP A 60 9.39 -9.38 -7.11
C ASP A 60 8.32 -8.37 -7.57
N ARG A 61 7.98 -8.43 -8.83
CA ARG A 61 6.88 -7.68 -9.45
C ARG A 61 6.05 -8.65 -10.26
N LEU A 62 4.75 -8.37 -10.37
CA LEU A 62 3.92 -9.06 -11.34
C LEU A 62 4.43 -8.77 -12.77
N PRO A 63 4.26 -9.72 -13.70
CA PRO A 63 4.64 -9.50 -15.10
C PRO A 63 3.83 -8.34 -15.71
N LEU A 64 4.37 -7.73 -16.77
CA LEU A 64 3.74 -6.53 -17.36
C LEU A 64 2.31 -6.78 -17.81
N GLU A 65 2.01 -7.96 -18.30
CA GLU A 65 0.68 -8.40 -18.73
C GLU A 65 -0.36 -8.33 -17.61
N ALA A 66 0.08 -8.41 -16.36
CA ALA A 66 -0.79 -8.31 -15.18
C ALA A 66 -1.08 -6.85 -14.76
N VAL A 67 -0.44 -5.85 -15.35
CA VAL A 67 -0.55 -4.46 -14.91
C VAL A 67 -0.68 -3.45 -16.06
N VAL A 68 -0.48 -3.88 -17.31
CA VAL A 68 -0.53 -3.01 -18.48
C VAL A 68 -1.64 -3.47 -19.43
N HIS A 69 -2.56 -2.56 -19.72
CA HIS A 69 -3.63 -2.77 -20.70
C HIS A 69 -3.42 -1.83 -21.89
N TYR A 70 -3.52 -2.37 -23.11
CA TYR A 70 -3.37 -1.59 -24.34
C TYR A 70 -4.75 -1.21 -24.88
N GLU A 71 -4.97 0.09 -25.13
CA GLU A 71 -6.18 0.69 -25.69
C GLU A 71 -7.46 0.48 -24.84
N LYS A 72 -7.66 -0.69 -24.26
CA LYS A 72 -8.83 -1.04 -23.46
C LYS A 72 -8.42 -1.87 -22.25
N TYR A 73 -9.14 -1.66 -21.16
CA TYR A 73 -9.07 -2.56 -20.02
C TYR A 73 -9.61 -3.93 -20.40
N THR A 74 -8.88 -4.97 -20.06
CA THR A 74 -9.31 -6.37 -20.16
C THR A 74 -9.25 -6.97 -18.77
N ASP A 75 -10.36 -7.54 -18.31
CA ASP A 75 -10.41 -8.25 -17.03
C ASP A 75 -9.81 -9.65 -17.19
N TYR A 76 -9.35 -10.22 -16.08
CA TYR A 76 -8.70 -11.52 -16.05
C TYR A 76 -9.71 -12.60 -15.66
N THR A 77 -9.59 -13.75 -16.29
CA THR A 77 -10.24 -14.99 -15.83
C THR A 77 -9.48 -15.54 -14.60
N ALA A 78 -10.14 -16.42 -13.84
CA ALA A 78 -9.49 -17.08 -12.71
C ALA A 78 -8.21 -17.84 -13.10
N ALA A 79 -8.21 -18.49 -14.27
CA ALA A 79 -7.05 -19.24 -14.76
C ALA A 79 -5.87 -18.30 -15.11
N GLU A 80 -6.14 -17.15 -15.73
CA GLU A 80 -5.10 -16.15 -16.01
C GLU A 80 -4.54 -15.53 -14.71
N ILE A 81 -5.37 -15.31 -13.70
CA ILE A 81 -4.91 -14.87 -12.38
C ILE A 81 -3.98 -15.91 -11.75
N ASP A 82 -4.37 -17.17 -11.78
CA ASP A 82 -3.57 -18.27 -11.24
C ASP A 82 -2.21 -18.37 -11.96
N GLU A 83 -2.17 -18.23 -13.28
CA GLU A 83 -0.95 -18.23 -14.09
C GLU A 83 -0.04 -17.04 -13.75
N LEU A 84 -0.59 -15.82 -13.69
CA LEU A 84 0.15 -14.58 -13.39
C LEU A 84 0.74 -14.56 -11.97
N TRP A 85 0.14 -15.31 -11.04
CA TRP A 85 0.58 -15.38 -9.65
C TRP A 85 1.39 -16.64 -9.33
N ALA A 86 1.50 -17.59 -10.25
CA ALA A 86 2.11 -18.89 -10.01
C ALA A 86 3.53 -18.79 -9.42
N GLU A 87 4.40 -18.01 -10.02
CA GLU A 87 5.79 -17.83 -9.56
C GLU A 87 5.83 -17.27 -8.12
N ARG A 88 4.95 -16.33 -7.80
CA ARG A 88 4.86 -15.73 -6.47
C ARG A 88 4.30 -16.70 -5.43
N GLU A 89 3.28 -17.47 -5.79
CA GLU A 89 2.70 -18.50 -4.92
C GLU A 89 3.69 -19.64 -4.65
N GLU A 90 4.56 -19.96 -5.62
CA GLU A 90 5.60 -21.00 -5.49
C GLU A 90 6.86 -20.53 -4.77
N SER A 91 6.99 -19.24 -4.47
CA SER A 91 8.17 -18.71 -3.78
C SER A 91 8.31 -19.30 -2.37
N GLU A 92 9.54 -19.49 -1.91
CA GLU A 92 9.82 -20.01 -0.56
C GLU A 92 9.27 -19.10 0.55
N LEU A 93 9.22 -17.80 0.31
CA LEU A 93 8.61 -16.83 1.23
C LEU A 93 7.11 -17.08 1.35
N THR A 94 6.42 -17.24 0.23
CA THR A 94 4.96 -17.50 0.23
C THR A 94 4.66 -18.83 0.88
N LYS A 95 5.36 -19.91 0.54
CA LYS A 95 5.19 -21.24 1.17
C LYS A 95 5.28 -21.16 2.69
N ARG A 96 6.30 -20.49 3.20
CA ARG A 96 6.45 -20.27 4.65
C ARG A 96 5.27 -19.51 5.24
N LEU A 97 4.82 -18.42 4.60
CA LEU A 97 3.66 -17.66 5.05
C LEU A 97 2.37 -18.50 5.04
N LEU A 98 2.19 -19.36 4.05
CA LEU A 98 1.03 -20.26 3.98
C LEU A 98 1.04 -21.27 5.13
N GLU A 99 2.18 -21.90 5.41
CA GLU A 99 2.35 -22.83 6.52
C GLU A 99 2.08 -22.15 7.88
N GLU A 100 2.69 -20.98 8.12
CA GLU A 100 2.52 -20.21 9.35
C GLU A 100 1.06 -19.79 9.62
N ASN A 101 0.31 -19.52 8.57
CA ASN A 101 -1.08 -19.04 8.67
C ASN A 101 -2.13 -20.16 8.49
N GLY A 102 -1.72 -21.35 8.05
CA GLY A 102 -2.63 -22.47 7.75
C GLY A 102 -3.64 -22.14 6.65
N LEU A 103 -3.23 -21.40 5.63
CA LEU A 103 -4.07 -20.93 4.53
C LEU A 103 -3.56 -21.46 3.18
N PRO A 104 -4.44 -21.68 2.18
CA PRO A 104 -4.06 -22.36 0.96
C PRO A 104 -3.42 -21.45 -0.10
N ASN A 105 -3.56 -20.14 -0.02
CA ASN A 105 -2.98 -19.19 -0.97
C ASN A 105 -2.75 -17.81 -0.36
N LEU A 106 -1.92 -17.01 -1.05
CA LEU A 106 -1.51 -15.68 -0.59
C LEU A 106 -2.69 -14.70 -0.52
N ALA A 107 -3.63 -14.78 -1.44
CA ALA A 107 -4.83 -13.92 -1.44
C ALA A 107 -5.65 -14.09 -0.16
N GLN A 108 -5.75 -15.31 0.37
CA GLN A 108 -6.44 -15.56 1.64
C GLN A 108 -5.67 -15.03 2.86
N ILE A 109 -4.34 -15.01 2.83
CA ILE A 109 -3.57 -14.34 3.88
C ILE A 109 -3.92 -12.86 3.91
N PHE A 110 -3.96 -12.19 2.74
CA PHE A 110 -4.30 -10.78 2.68
C PHE A 110 -5.73 -10.49 3.12
N THR A 111 -6.70 -11.29 2.70
CA THR A 111 -8.13 -11.04 2.95
C THR A 111 -8.63 -11.53 4.31
N GLN A 112 -7.99 -12.55 4.91
CA GLN A 112 -8.45 -13.17 6.14
C GLN A 112 -7.56 -12.89 7.36
N ARG A 113 -6.34 -12.35 7.17
CA ARG A 113 -5.38 -12.09 8.24
C ARG A 113 -4.88 -10.65 8.27
N ARG A 114 -4.58 -10.05 7.12
CA ARG A 114 -3.89 -8.74 7.07
C ARG A 114 -4.82 -7.56 6.81
N TYR A 115 -5.79 -7.74 5.92
CA TYR A 115 -6.70 -6.67 5.46
C TYR A 115 -8.14 -7.16 5.53
N VAL A 116 -8.56 -7.57 6.73
CA VAL A 116 -9.92 -8.08 6.95
C VAL A 116 -10.95 -6.97 6.76
N ARG A 117 -12.16 -7.38 6.40
CA ARG A 117 -13.22 -6.44 6.04
C ARG A 117 -13.58 -5.49 7.19
N GLU A 118 -13.60 -6.00 8.41
CA GLU A 118 -13.93 -5.22 9.62
C GLU A 118 -12.93 -4.09 9.83
N ASP A 119 -11.63 -4.37 9.71
CA ASP A 119 -10.59 -3.36 9.84
C ASP A 119 -10.68 -2.32 8.74
N ASN A 120 -10.89 -2.76 7.49
CA ASN A 120 -11.07 -1.86 6.35
C ASN A 120 -12.27 -0.92 6.54
N LEU A 121 -13.40 -1.42 7.04
CA LEU A 121 -14.58 -0.61 7.32
C LEU A 121 -14.31 0.38 8.46
N SER A 122 -13.68 -0.07 9.55
CA SER A 122 -13.33 0.78 10.68
C SER A 122 -12.41 1.92 10.27
N ILE A 123 -11.33 1.61 9.55
CA ILE A 123 -10.34 2.57 9.05
C ILE A 123 -11.01 3.56 8.09
N SER A 124 -11.81 3.06 7.14
CA SER A 124 -12.52 3.90 6.17
C SER A 124 -13.47 4.86 6.88
N ASN A 125 -14.26 4.39 7.83
CA ASN A 125 -15.18 5.24 8.59
C ASN A 125 -14.44 6.34 9.35
N SER A 126 -13.33 6.01 10.00
CA SER A 126 -12.50 6.97 10.73
C SER A 126 -11.90 8.02 9.80
N TYR A 127 -11.41 7.60 8.63
CA TYR A 127 -10.84 8.51 7.66
C TYR A 127 -11.90 9.40 6.99
N PHE A 128 -13.09 8.88 6.68
CA PHE A 128 -14.21 9.67 6.19
C PHE A 128 -14.71 10.69 7.23
N ALA A 129 -14.70 10.34 8.51
CA ALA A 129 -15.03 11.29 9.58
C ALA A 129 -14.04 12.45 9.62
N LEU A 130 -12.74 12.17 9.51
CA LEU A 130 -11.70 13.21 9.40
C LEU A 130 -11.89 14.09 8.16
N LEU A 131 -12.16 13.49 6.99
CA LEU A 131 -12.41 14.26 5.75
C LEU A 131 -13.58 15.23 5.93
N LYS A 132 -14.65 14.77 6.57
CA LYS A 132 -15.83 15.60 6.87
C LYS A 132 -15.50 16.71 7.86
N GLU A 133 -14.79 16.41 8.94
CA GLU A 133 -14.32 17.41 9.92
C GLU A 133 -13.46 18.49 9.28
N LYS A 134 -12.55 18.08 8.39
CA LYS A 134 -11.66 19.00 7.65
C LYS A 134 -12.35 19.74 6.48
N GLY A 135 -13.63 19.50 6.24
CA GLY A 135 -14.44 20.27 5.30
C GLY A 135 -14.39 19.80 3.84
N PHE A 136 -13.94 18.58 3.57
CA PHE A 136 -13.87 18.06 2.19
C PHE A 136 -15.24 17.72 1.57
N PHE A 137 -16.27 17.53 2.38
CA PHE A 137 -17.64 17.17 1.94
C PHE A 137 -18.69 18.22 2.33
N ASN A 138 -18.28 19.45 2.61
CA ASN A 138 -19.20 20.55 2.89
C ASN A 138 -19.70 21.13 1.55
N ASN A 139 -20.77 20.56 1.04
CA ASN A 139 -21.66 21.16 0.05
C ASN A 139 -22.93 21.60 0.74
#